data_43dffcf645422466d91885bb025b3dec
#
_entry.id   43dffcf645422466d91885bb025b3dec
#
_cell.length_a   1.000
_cell.length_b   1.000
_cell.length_c   1.000
_cell.angle_alpha   90.00
_cell.angle_beta   90.00
_cell.angle_gamma   90.00
#
_symmetry.space_group_name_H-M   'P 1'
#
loop_
_entity.id
_entity.type
_entity.pdbx_description
1 polymer ?
#
loop_
_entity_poly.entity_id
_entity_poly.type
_entity_poly.pdbx_seq_one_letter_code
_entity_poly.pdbx_strand_id
1 'polypeptide(L)'
;MKNTFKAIFFISLFFIFIFSILSASQIPNLAKLSFFSDKLIHFLIYFYLTYIGLISYFHINRLFLIFLIFIYGFCIEIIHFYHPNRLFEIFDLLSNLLGIVAGSLLFNLKFFFEKY
;
A
#
# COMPACT_ATOMS: atom_id res chain seq x y z
N MET A 1 11.32 12.02 -15.41
CA MET A 1 10.35 12.00 -14.30
C MET A 1 9.70 10.64 -14.11
N LYS A 2 9.24 9.98 -15.20
CA LYS A 2 8.63 8.64 -15.07
C LYS A 2 9.57 7.61 -14.45
N ASN A 3 10.84 7.63 -14.82
CA ASN A 3 11.82 6.72 -14.27
C ASN A 3 12.10 6.98 -12.78
N THR A 4 12.04 8.25 -12.38
CA THR A 4 12.18 8.64 -10.98
C THR A 4 11.01 8.08 -10.15
N PHE A 5 9.78 8.21 -10.66
CA PHE A 5 8.61 7.65 -9.97
C PHE A 5 8.66 6.13 -9.89
N LYS A 6 9.14 5.46 -10.94
CA LYS A 6 9.32 4.01 -10.91
C LYS A 6 10.32 3.60 -9.82
N ALA A 7 11.44 4.33 -9.72
CA ALA A 7 12.43 4.06 -8.68
C ALA A 7 11.84 4.27 -7.29
N ILE A 8 11.10 5.36 -7.09
CA ILE A 8 10.43 5.64 -5.82
C ILE A 8 9.44 4.52 -5.49
N PHE A 9 8.68 4.06 -6.48
CA PHE A 9 7.71 2.98 -6.29
C PHE A 9 8.39 1.71 -5.79
N PHE A 10 9.45 1.27 -6.46
CA PHE A 10 10.14 0.04 -6.07
C PHE A 10 10.86 0.16 -4.74
N ILE A 11 11.47 1.32 -4.46
CA ILE A 11 12.09 1.58 -3.16
C ILE A 11 11.04 1.54 -2.05
N SER A 12 9.87 2.13 -2.31
CA SER A 12 8.76 2.12 -1.35
C SER A 12 8.26 0.71 -1.06
N LEU A 13 8.12 -0.13 -2.10
CA LEU A 13 7.73 -1.52 -1.91
C LEU A 13 8.72 -2.26 -0.99
N PHE A 14 10.00 -2.05 -1.21
CA PHE A 14 11.03 -2.69 -0.38
C PHE A 14 10.91 -2.26 1.08
N PHE A 15 10.82 -0.96 1.35
CA PHE A 15 10.74 -0.47 2.72
C PHE A 15 9.45 -0.88 3.41
N ILE A 16 8.33 -0.86 2.69
CA ILE A 16 7.05 -1.30 3.26
C ILE A 16 7.13 -2.77 3.64
N PHE A 17 7.74 -3.59 2.78
CA PHE A 17 7.92 -5.01 3.07
C PHE A 17 8.74 -5.21 4.35
N ILE A 18 9.88 -4.52 4.46
CA ILE A 18 10.77 -4.64 5.63
C ILE A 18 10.03 -4.23 6.91
N PHE A 19 9.36 -3.07 6.90
CA PHE A 19 8.63 -2.60 8.09
C PHE A 19 7.45 -3.51 8.41
N SER A 20 6.85 -4.13 7.41
CA SER A 20 5.69 -5.00 7.62
C SER A 20 6.07 -6.31 8.30
N ILE A 21 7.29 -6.82 8.07
CA ILE A 21 7.72 -8.08 8.67
C ILE A 21 8.37 -7.92 10.03
N LEU A 22 8.66 -6.68 10.46
CA LEU A 22 9.17 -6.44 11.80
C LEU A 22 8.06 -6.73 12.82
N SER A 23 8.43 -7.37 13.94
CA SER A 23 7.45 -7.65 14.98
C SER A 23 7.05 -6.37 15.73
N ALA A 24 5.84 -6.37 16.28
CA ALA A 24 5.35 -5.23 17.05
C ALA A 24 6.24 -4.92 18.25
N SER A 25 6.91 -5.92 18.83
CA SER A 25 7.82 -5.73 19.94
C SER A 25 9.09 -5.01 19.54
N GLN A 26 9.47 -5.06 18.26
CA GLN A 26 10.64 -4.35 17.71
C GLN A 26 10.30 -2.91 17.33
N ILE A 27 9.01 -2.57 17.30
CA ILE A 27 8.54 -1.22 16.99
C ILE A 27 7.60 -0.81 18.14
N PRO A 28 8.16 -0.36 19.27
CA PRO A 28 7.37 -0.22 20.52
C PRO A 28 6.16 0.71 20.38
N ASN A 29 6.28 1.77 19.60
CA ASN A 29 5.18 2.73 19.45
C ASN A 29 4.03 2.17 18.63
N LEU A 30 4.30 1.25 17.71
CA LEU A 30 3.27 0.62 16.87
C LEU A 30 2.40 -0.35 17.67
N ALA A 31 2.98 -1.02 18.66
CA ALA A 31 2.24 -1.96 19.51
C ALA A 31 1.12 -1.28 20.31
N LYS A 32 1.22 0.04 20.47
CA LYS A 32 0.26 0.83 21.26
C LYS A 32 -0.75 1.58 20.40
N LEU A 33 -0.69 1.43 19.06
CA LEU A 33 -1.61 2.11 18.17
C LEU A 33 -3.04 1.59 18.39
N SER A 34 -4.00 2.50 18.34
CA SER A 34 -5.41 2.14 18.38
C SER A 34 -5.79 1.41 17.09
N PHE A 35 -6.91 0.69 17.13
CA PHE A 35 -7.46 0.02 15.95
C PHE A 35 -7.60 1.01 14.77
N PHE A 36 -8.18 2.19 15.03
CA PHE A 36 -8.40 3.20 13.98
C PHE A 36 -7.08 3.70 13.39
N SER A 37 -6.08 3.99 14.25
CA SER A 37 -4.77 4.50 13.80
C SER A 37 -4.05 3.47 12.93
N ASP A 38 -4.11 2.20 13.30
CA ASP A 38 -3.50 1.12 12.53
C ASP A 38 -4.12 1.02 11.14
N LYS A 39 -5.46 1.03 11.07
CA LYS A 39 -6.16 0.94 9.78
C LYS A 39 -5.92 2.18 8.91
N LEU A 40 -5.81 3.36 9.53
CA LEU A 40 -5.48 4.58 8.80
C LEU A 40 -4.09 4.50 8.16
N ILE A 41 -3.11 3.94 8.87
CA ILE A 41 -1.76 3.75 8.34
C ILE A 41 -1.80 2.84 7.11
N HIS A 42 -2.51 1.70 7.19
CA HIS A 42 -2.67 0.81 6.04
C HIS A 42 -3.31 1.53 4.86
N PHE A 43 -4.38 2.28 5.11
CA PHE A 43 -5.06 3.07 4.07
C PHE A 43 -4.08 4.02 3.39
N LEU A 44 -3.32 4.80 4.17
CA LEU A 44 -2.41 5.81 3.63
C LEU A 44 -1.26 5.19 2.84
N ILE A 45 -0.73 4.07 3.30
CA ILE A 45 0.36 3.37 2.60
C ILE A 45 -0.11 2.91 1.22
N TYR A 46 -1.28 2.27 1.14
CA TYR A 46 -1.77 1.72 -0.13
C TYR A 46 -2.35 2.80 -1.04
N PHE A 47 -2.87 3.88 -0.46
CA PHE A 47 -3.19 5.09 -1.22
C PHE A 47 -1.95 5.63 -1.92
N TYR A 48 -0.86 5.79 -1.18
CA TYR A 48 0.41 6.28 -1.71
C TYR A 48 0.96 5.35 -2.79
N LEU A 49 1.03 4.04 -2.51
CA LEU A 49 1.56 3.06 -3.47
C LEU A 49 0.79 3.08 -4.78
N THR A 50 -0.53 3.11 -4.69
CA THR A 50 -1.37 3.10 -5.88
C THR A 50 -1.17 4.37 -6.70
N TYR A 51 -1.16 5.51 -6.05
CA TYR A 51 -0.98 6.78 -6.75
C TYR A 51 0.40 6.86 -7.42
N ILE A 52 1.47 6.55 -6.69
CA ILE A 52 2.82 6.56 -7.23
C ILE A 52 2.97 5.54 -8.36
N GLY A 53 2.39 4.35 -8.19
CA GLY A 53 2.42 3.32 -9.22
C GLY A 53 1.75 3.77 -10.50
N LEU A 54 0.59 4.42 -10.40
CA LEU A 54 -0.14 4.90 -11.58
C LEU A 54 0.57 6.05 -12.29
N ILE A 55 1.15 6.99 -11.56
CA ILE A 55 1.87 8.10 -12.20
C ILE A 55 3.23 7.68 -12.75
N SER A 56 3.69 6.47 -12.44
CA SER A 56 4.93 5.91 -13.01
C SER A 56 4.75 5.48 -14.46
N TYR A 57 3.52 5.30 -14.91
CA TYR A 57 3.19 4.91 -16.29
C TYR A 57 3.93 3.64 -16.72
N PHE A 58 3.79 2.58 -15.92
CA PHE A 58 4.29 1.28 -16.34
C PHE A 58 3.58 0.80 -17.60
N HIS A 59 4.27 0.01 -18.42
CA HIS A 59 3.71 -0.52 -19.67
C HIS A 59 2.79 -1.72 -19.42
N ILE A 60 1.90 -1.60 -18.43
CA ILE A 60 0.92 -2.63 -18.11
C ILE A 60 -0.44 -1.96 -17.90
N ASN A 61 -1.49 -2.77 -17.99
CA ASN A 61 -2.84 -2.31 -17.75
C ASN A 61 -2.97 -1.78 -16.32
N ARG A 62 -3.70 -0.66 -16.16
CA ARG A 62 -3.90 -0.05 -14.84
C ARG A 62 -4.58 -1.00 -13.86
N LEU A 63 -5.58 -1.73 -14.32
CA LEU A 63 -6.28 -2.69 -13.46
C LEU A 63 -5.35 -3.81 -13.02
N PHE A 64 -4.46 -4.24 -13.90
CA PHE A 64 -3.48 -5.25 -13.55
C PHE A 64 -2.49 -4.73 -12.50
N LEU A 65 -2.04 -3.48 -12.63
CA LEU A 65 -1.17 -2.85 -11.63
C LEU A 65 -1.88 -2.77 -10.27
N ILE A 66 -3.13 -2.32 -10.27
CA ILE A 66 -3.93 -2.25 -9.04
C ILE A 66 -4.07 -3.63 -8.40
N PHE A 67 -4.33 -4.64 -9.22
CA PHE A 67 -4.42 -6.03 -8.75
C PHE A 67 -3.10 -6.48 -8.13
N LEU A 68 -1.96 -6.17 -8.75
CA LEU A 68 -0.65 -6.53 -8.21
C LEU A 68 -0.39 -5.85 -6.85
N ILE A 69 -0.78 -4.60 -6.70
CA ILE A 69 -0.62 -3.89 -5.43
C ILE A 69 -1.48 -4.54 -4.34
N PHE A 70 -2.72 -4.92 -4.69
CA PHE A 70 -3.58 -5.63 -3.74
C PHE A 70 -3.00 -6.99 -3.35
N ILE A 71 -2.49 -7.75 -4.32
CA ILE A 71 -1.85 -9.05 -4.07
C ILE A 71 -0.61 -8.88 -3.18
N TYR A 72 0.16 -7.82 -3.39
CA TYR A 72 1.29 -7.50 -2.54
C TYR A 72 0.87 -7.35 -1.08
N GLY A 73 -0.19 -6.58 -0.82
CA GLY A 73 -0.73 -6.41 0.53
C GLY A 73 -1.29 -7.71 1.10
N PHE A 74 -1.96 -8.50 0.27
CA PHE A 74 -2.48 -9.81 0.67
C PHE A 74 -1.35 -10.75 1.08
N CYS A 75 -0.26 -10.78 0.32
CA CYS A 75 0.90 -11.61 0.64
C CYS A 75 1.53 -11.21 1.99
N ILE A 76 1.60 -9.90 2.26
CA ILE A 76 2.10 -9.43 3.55
C ILE A 76 1.20 -9.93 4.69
N GLU A 77 -0.12 -9.90 4.52
CA GLU A 77 -1.04 -10.41 5.54
C GLU A 77 -0.90 -11.92 5.73
N ILE A 78 -0.62 -12.67 4.68
CA ILE A 78 -0.33 -14.09 4.79
C ILE A 78 0.94 -14.31 5.62
N ILE A 79 1.97 -13.49 5.39
CA ILE A 79 3.21 -13.55 6.18
C ILE A 79 2.90 -13.26 7.66
N HIS A 80 2.03 -12.29 7.94
CA HIS A 80 1.62 -12.00 9.31
C HIS A 80 0.93 -13.20 9.96
N PHE A 81 0.13 -13.94 9.20
CA PHE A 81 -0.55 -15.12 9.72
C PHE A 81 0.45 -16.14 10.29
N TYR A 82 1.60 -16.30 9.63
CA TYR A 82 2.63 -17.24 10.05
C TYR A 82 3.67 -16.63 10.99
N HIS A 83 3.63 -15.31 11.22
CA HIS A 83 4.61 -14.63 12.05
C HIS A 83 4.16 -14.66 13.52
N PRO A 84 5.03 -15.06 14.47
CA PRO A 84 4.62 -15.26 15.86
C PRO A 84 4.17 -13.99 16.58
N ASN A 85 4.63 -12.82 16.14
CA ASN A 85 4.34 -11.55 16.80
C ASN A 85 3.42 -10.64 15.99
N ARG A 86 2.80 -11.19 14.93
CA ARG A 86 1.86 -10.45 14.07
C ARG A 86 0.59 -11.26 13.92
N LEU A 87 -0.52 -10.56 13.77
CA LEU A 87 -1.83 -11.18 13.58
C LEU A 87 -2.36 -10.88 12.18
N PHE A 88 -2.97 -11.88 11.55
CA PHE A 88 -3.75 -11.66 10.33
C PHE A 88 -5.04 -10.92 10.71
N GLU A 89 -5.33 -9.82 10.02
CA GLU A 89 -6.55 -9.06 10.25
C GLU A 89 -7.21 -8.75 8.91
N ILE A 90 -8.46 -9.19 8.77
CA ILE A 90 -9.24 -8.92 7.56
C ILE A 90 -9.45 -7.42 7.36
N PHE A 91 -9.54 -6.65 8.45
CA PHE A 91 -9.71 -5.20 8.36
C PHE A 91 -8.47 -4.50 7.81
N ASP A 92 -7.26 -5.09 7.95
CA ASP A 92 -6.07 -4.57 7.28
C ASP A 92 -6.21 -4.68 5.77
N LEU A 93 -6.71 -5.81 5.27
CA LEU A 93 -6.98 -5.99 3.84
C LEU A 93 -8.02 -5.02 3.33
N LEU A 94 -9.10 -4.80 4.10
CA LEU A 94 -10.13 -3.84 3.72
C LEU A 94 -9.57 -2.42 3.67
N SER A 95 -8.73 -2.05 4.64
CA SER A 95 -8.08 -0.73 4.65
C SER A 95 -7.14 -0.56 3.47
N ASN A 96 -6.38 -1.59 3.12
CA ASN A 96 -5.53 -1.60 1.93
C ASN A 96 -6.36 -1.37 0.68
N LEU A 97 -7.47 -2.09 0.55
CA LEU A 97 -8.36 -1.96 -0.61
C LEU A 97 -8.95 -0.55 -0.73
N LEU A 98 -9.40 0.02 0.39
CA LEU A 98 -9.92 1.39 0.40
C LEU A 98 -8.85 2.39 -0.02
N GLY A 99 -7.61 2.21 0.43
CA GLY A 99 -6.49 3.05 0.03
C GLY A 99 -6.23 2.95 -1.47
N ILE A 100 -6.25 1.75 -2.01
CA ILE A 100 -6.07 1.51 -3.44
C ILE A 100 -7.16 2.22 -4.25
N VAL A 101 -8.41 2.08 -3.84
CA VAL A 101 -9.53 2.73 -4.53
C VAL A 101 -9.38 4.26 -4.48
N ALA A 102 -9.05 4.81 -3.31
CA ALA A 102 -8.88 6.26 -3.16
C ALA A 102 -7.73 6.79 -4.00
N GLY A 103 -6.60 6.06 -4.05
CA GLY A 103 -5.46 6.45 -4.87
C GLY A 103 -5.77 6.42 -6.35
N SER A 104 -6.54 5.42 -6.79
CA SER A 104 -6.98 5.31 -8.18
C SER A 104 -7.93 6.46 -8.55
N LEU A 105 -8.85 6.81 -7.66
CA LEU A 105 -9.77 7.91 -7.89
C LEU A 105 -9.02 9.25 -7.99
N LEU A 106 -8.05 9.47 -7.11
CA LEU A 106 -7.25 10.69 -7.16
C LEU A 106 -6.48 10.80 -8.48
N PHE A 107 -5.90 9.69 -8.94
CA PHE A 107 -5.20 9.66 -10.23
C PHE A 107 -6.16 10.00 -11.38
N ASN A 108 -7.35 9.43 -11.37
CA ASN A 108 -8.34 9.69 -12.41
C ASN A 108 -8.79 11.15 -12.42
N LEU A 109 -8.98 11.74 -11.24
CA LEU A 109 -9.34 13.16 -11.13
C LEU A 109 -8.23 14.05 -11.66
N LYS A 110 -6.99 13.78 -11.29
CA LYS A 110 -5.84 14.53 -11.81
C LYS A 110 -5.79 14.46 -13.31
N PHE A 111 -5.91 13.26 -13.87
CA PHE A 111 -5.88 13.06 -15.33
C PHE A 111 -7.01 13.83 -16.02
N PHE A 112 -8.21 13.80 -15.42
CA PHE A 112 -9.36 14.53 -15.96
C PHE A 112 -9.10 16.04 -16.01
N PHE A 113 -8.59 16.62 -14.90
CA PHE A 113 -8.34 18.05 -14.83
C PHE A 113 -7.19 18.49 -15.73
N GLU A 114 -6.18 17.66 -15.94
CA GLU A 114 -5.08 17.98 -16.84
C GLU A 114 -5.52 17.96 -18.30
N LYS A 115 -6.53 17.15 -18.62
CA LYS A 115 -7.06 17.04 -19.97
C LYS A 115 -7.97 18.23 -20.34
N TYR A 116 -8.68 18.78 -19.40
CA TYR A 116 -9.62 19.89 -19.57
C TYR A 116 -9.19 21.13 -18.80
#